data_04809c5aa92abcc3e62172af7067ca9c
#
_entry.id   04809c5aa92abcc3e62172af7067ca9c
#
_cell.length_a   1.000
_cell.length_b   1.000
_cell.length_c   1.000
_cell.angle_alpha   90.00
_cell.angle_beta   90.00
_cell.angle_gamma   90.00
#
_symmetry.space_group_name_H-M   'P 1'
#
loop_
_entity.id
_entity.type
_entity.pdbx_description
1 polymer ?
#
loop_
_entity_poly.entity_id
_entity_poly.type
_entity_poly.pdbx_seq_one_letter_code
_entity_poly.pdbx_strand_id
1 'polypeptide(L)' 'MLGGDVPKAIAYLEKGAKLAPDNALMRVRLAEAYAAANRNAEAQKTIDDLLAMKPVAGYEPEYNEAIAAAKKLQEKIK' A
#
# COMPACT_ATOMS: atom_id res chain seq x y z
N MET A 1 -21.66 -5.27 6.64
CA MET A 1 -20.92 -4.54 6.82
C MET A 1 -19.46 -4.59 6.48
N LEU A 2 -18.86 -3.62 6.65
CA LEU A 2 -17.59 -3.47 6.03
C LEU A 2 -16.50 -4.34 6.61
N GLY A 3 -16.57 -4.67 7.90
CA GLY A 3 -15.53 -5.45 8.55
C GLY A 3 -15.31 -6.81 7.95
N GLY A 4 -16.36 -7.43 7.42
CA GLY A 4 -16.25 -8.75 6.85
C GLY A 4 -15.54 -8.78 5.52
N ASP A 5 -15.35 -7.62 4.89
CA ASP A 5 -14.76 -7.56 3.55
C ASP A 5 -13.28 -7.27 3.54
N VAL A 6 -12.65 -7.06 4.70
CA VAL A 6 -11.23 -6.70 4.74
C VAL A 6 -10.34 -7.78 4.11
N PRO A 7 -10.51 -9.09 4.44
CA PRO A 7 -9.69 -10.11 3.79
C PRO A 7 -9.86 -10.15 2.28
N LYS A 8 -11.08 -9.92 1.79
CA LYS A 8 -11.32 -9.89 0.35
C LYS A 8 -10.65 -8.69 -0.30
N ALA A 9 -10.70 -7.54 0.37
CA ALA A 9 -10.05 -6.34 -0.13
C ALA A 9 -8.55 -6.55 -0.22
N ILE A 10 -7.94 -7.18 0.78
CA ILE A 10 -6.52 -7.48 0.75
C ILE A 10 -6.17 -8.38 -0.43
N ALA A 11 -6.93 -9.46 -0.63
CA ALA A 11 -6.68 -10.37 -1.73
C ALA A 11 -6.77 -9.67 -3.07
N TYR A 12 -7.76 -8.81 -3.23
CA TYR A 12 -7.95 -8.04 -4.46
C TYR A 12 -6.78 -7.10 -4.70
N LEU A 13 -6.37 -6.39 -3.66
CA LEU A 13 -5.26 -5.45 -3.76
C LEU A 13 -3.93 -6.16 -3.99
N GLU A 14 -3.72 -7.33 -3.39
CA GLU A 14 -2.52 -8.13 -3.64
C GLU A 14 -2.44 -8.53 -5.10
N LYS A 15 -3.58 -8.94 -5.67
CA LYS A 15 -3.63 -9.30 -7.08
C LYS A 15 -3.34 -8.08 -7.96
N GLY A 16 -3.95 -6.95 -7.62
CA GLY A 16 -3.72 -5.71 -8.36
C GLY A 16 -2.26 -5.28 -8.32
N ALA A 17 -1.63 -5.40 -7.16
CA ALA A 17 -0.22 -5.02 -7.02
C ALA A 17 0.70 -5.93 -7.84
N LYS A 18 0.35 -7.21 -7.98
CA LYS A 18 1.13 -8.12 -8.82
C LYS A 18 0.97 -7.79 -10.30
N LEU A 19 -0.24 -7.39 -10.70
CA LEU A 19 -0.52 -7.06 -12.09
C LEU A 19 0.06 -5.71 -12.49
N ALA A 20 0.19 -4.80 -11.53
CA ALA A 20 0.70 -3.46 -11.78
C ALA A 20 1.76 -3.11 -10.74
N PRO A 21 2.93 -3.77 -10.79
CA PRO A 21 3.96 -3.59 -9.74
C PRO A 21 4.51 -2.17 -9.67
N ASP A 22 4.37 -1.39 -10.75
CA ASP A 22 4.85 -0.01 -10.76
C ASP A 22 3.81 0.98 -10.23
N ASN A 23 2.63 0.51 -9.86
CA ASN A 23 1.57 1.38 -9.38
C ASN A 23 1.75 1.65 -7.88
N ALA A 24 2.35 2.80 -7.57
CA ALA A 24 2.64 3.15 -6.18
C ALA A 24 1.37 3.34 -5.35
N LEU A 25 0.33 3.92 -5.94
CA LEU A 25 -0.93 4.10 -5.21
C LEU A 25 -1.57 2.77 -4.83
N MET A 26 -1.48 1.79 -5.72
CA MET A 26 -1.99 0.45 -5.41
C MET A 26 -1.26 -0.14 -4.22
N ARG A 27 0.06 0.03 -4.17
CA ARG A 27 0.86 -0.49 -3.07
C ARG A 27 0.50 0.17 -1.74
N VAL A 28 0.30 1.48 -1.73
CA VAL A 28 -0.05 2.14 -0.48
C VAL A 28 -1.45 1.76 -0.03
N ARG A 29 -2.38 1.54 -0.97
CA ARG A 29 -3.71 1.05 -0.61
C ARG A 29 -3.63 -0.34 0.03
N LEU A 30 -2.76 -1.19 -0.51
CA LEU A 30 -2.53 -2.51 0.06
C LEU A 30 -1.97 -2.41 1.49
N ALA A 31 -1.00 -1.52 1.70
CA ALA A 31 -0.45 -1.32 3.04
C ALA A 31 -1.53 -0.84 4.02
N GLU A 32 -2.40 0.07 3.58
CA GLU A 32 -3.50 0.55 4.40
C GLU A 32 -4.44 -0.58 4.77
N ALA A 33 -4.72 -1.48 3.82
CA ALA A 33 -5.59 -2.61 4.06
C ALA A 33 -4.98 -3.59 5.07
N TYR A 34 -3.68 -3.85 4.95
CA TYR A 34 -3.00 -4.69 5.93
C TYR A 34 -3.08 -4.09 7.33
N ALA A 35 -2.83 -2.78 7.44
CA ALA A 35 -2.89 -2.11 8.73
C ALA A 35 -4.30 -2.17 9.31
N ALA A 36 -5.32 -2.00 8.49
CA ALA A 36 -6.71 -2.09 8.93
C ALA A 36 -7.06 -3.47 9.46
N ALA A 37 -6.36 -4.49 8.97
CA ALA A 37 -6.55 -5.87 9.41
C ALA A 37 -5.63 -6.24 10.57
N ASN A 38 -4.91 -5.29 11.14
CA ASN A 38 -3.92 -5.52 12.19
C ASN A 38 -2.75 -6.39 11.73
N ARG A 39 -2.49 -6.42 10.42
CA ARG A 39 -1.36 -7.14 9.85
C ARG A 39 -0.21 -6.16 9.67
N ASN A 40 0.29 -5.62 10.78
CA ASN A 40 1.23 -4.52 10.75
C ASN A 40 2.59 -4.89 10.17
N ALA A 41 3.05 -6.12 10.37
CA ALA A 41 4.31 -6.57 9.77
C ALA A 41 4.24 -6.54 8.24
N GLU A 42 3.12 -6.99 7.69
CA GLU A 42 2.92 -6.98 6.25
C GLU A 42 2.74 -5.57 5.73
N ALA A 43 2.05 -4.73 6.50
CA ALA A 43 1.90 -3.32 6.15
C ALA A 43 3.27 -2.65 6.08
N GLN A 44 4.12 -2.89 7.08
CA GLN A 44 5.45 -2.29 7.11
C GLN A 44 6.29 -2.77 5.94
N LYS A 45 6.24 -4.06 5.62
CA LYS A 45 6.98 -4.59 4.48
C LYS A 45 6.52 -3.94 3.18
N THR A 46 5.21 -3.77 3.01
CA THR A 46 4.67 -3.14 1.82
C THR A 46 5.11 -1.68 1.73
N ILE A 47 5.14 -0.97 2.86
CA ILE A 47 5.66 0.40 2.90
C ILE A 47 7.14 0.42 2.52
N ASP A 48 7.93 -0.49 3.06
CA ASP A 48 9.36 -0.56 2.75
C ASP A 48 9.58 -0.79 1.27
N ASP A 49 8.81 -1.69 0.67
CA ASP A 49 8.88 -1.96 -0.77
C ASP A 49 8.52 -0.70 -1.57
N LEU A 50 7.50 0.02 -1.13
CA LEU A 50 7.09 1.24 -1.79
C LEU A 50 8.17 2.32 -1.71
N LEU A 51 8.77 2.50 -0.54
CA LEU A 51 9.82 3.50 -0.36
C LEU A 51 11.06 3.17 -1.17
N ALA A 52 11.27 1.90 -1.50
CA ALA A 52 12.40 1.48 -2.32
C ALA A 52 12.12 1.59 -3.82
N MET A 53 10.86 1.81 -4.22
CA MET A 53 10.51 1.97 -5.63
C MET A 53 11.08 3.26 -6.19
N LYS A 54 11.41 3.23 -7.48
CA LYS A 54 11.77 4.43 -8.20
C LYS A 54 10.52 5.01 -8.86
N PRO A 55 10.38 6.34 -8.94
CA PRO A 55 9.25 6.92 -9.65
C PRO A 55 9.27 6.52 -11.11
N VAL A 56 8.08 6.27 -11.66
CA VAL A 56 7.93 5.98 -13.08
C VAL A 56 7.68 7.30 -13.80
N ALA A 57 8.40 7.52 -14.89
CA ALA A 57 8.27 8.77 -15.66
C ALA A 57 6.81 8.98 -16.07
N GLY A 58 6.29 10.16 -15.81
CA GLY A 58 4.90 10.49 -16.12
C GLY A 58 3.94 10.21 -14.98
N TYR A 59 4.38 9.52 -13.92
CA TYR A 59 3.53 9.18 -12.78
C TYR A 59 4.06 9.74 -11.47
N GLU A 60 4.94 10.73 -11.54
CA GLU A 60 5.54 11.33 -10.35
C GLU A 60 4.52 11.86 -9.34
N PRO A 61 3.44 12.55 -9.76
CA PRO A 61 2.46 13.02 -8.77
C PRO A 61 1.83 11.89 -7.96
N GLU A 62 1.49 10.79 -8.62
CA GLU A 62 0.91 9.63 -7.94
C GLU A 62 1.94 8.98 -7.03
N TYR A 63 3.18 8.89 -7.47
CA TYR A 63 4.24 8.35 -6.65
C TYR A 63 4.44 9.19 -5.38
N ASN A 64 4.50 10.52 -5.54
CA ASN A 64 4.70 11.40 -4.40
C ASN A 64 3.54 11.33 -3.42
N GLU A 65 2.32 11.22 -3.92
CA GLU A 65 1.14 11.05 -3.09
C GLU A 65 1.21 9.73 -2.30
N ALA A 66 1.61 8.67 -2.96
CA ALA A 66 1.73 7.36 -2.32
C ALA A 66 2.80 7.38 -1.22
N ILE A 67 3.94 8.02 -1.49
CA ILE A 67 5.01 8.13 -0.50
C ILE A 67 4.54 8.91 0.73
N ALA A 68 3.84 10.02 0.52
CA ALA A 68 3.32 10.81 1.64
C ALA A 68 2.34 9.99 2.48
N ALA A 69 1.45 9.25 1.83
CA ALA A 69 0.50 8.40 2.54
C ALA A 69 1.20 7.27 3.28
N ALA A 70 2.24 6.69 2.67
CA ALA A 70 2.99 5.61 3.29
C ALA A 70 3.70 6.08 4.56
N LYS A 71 4.27 7.27 4.53
CA LYS A 71 4.95 7.83 5.70
C LYS A 71 3.97 8.08 6.84
N LYS A 72 2.78 8.58 6.54
CA LYS A 72 1.75 8.76 7.55
C LYS A 72 1.32 7.44 8.17
N LEU A 73 1.13 6.44 7.32
CA LEU A 73 0.73 5.12 7.79
C LEU A 73 1.82 4.50 8.65
N GLN A 74 3.06 4.66 8.27
CA GLN A 74 4.19 4.13 9.02
C GLN A 74 4.20 4.66 10.44
N GLU A 75 3.88 5.94 10.63
CA GLU A 75 3.80 6.52 11.96
C GLU A 75 2.70 5.89 12.79
N LYS A 76 1.58 5.53 12.16
CA LYS A 76 0.45 4.94 12.86
C LYS A 76 0.70 3.51 13.31
N ILE A 77 1.49 2.76 12.57
CA ILE A 77 1.70 1.34 12.87
C ILE A 77 2.97 1.06 13.64
N LYS A 78 3.70 2.07 14.01
CA LYS A 78 4.89 1.91 14.84
C LYS A 78 4.52 1.59 16.28
#